data_75edf7da646be4555bcd468160dba620
#
_entry.id   75edf7da646be4555bcd468160dba620
#
_cell.length_a   1.000
_cell.length_b   1.000
_cell.length_c   1.000
_cell.angle_alpha   90.00
_cell.angle_beta   90.00
_cell.angle_gamma   90.00
#
_symmetry.space_group_name_H-M   'P 1'
#
loop_
_entity.id
_entity.type
_entity.pdbx_description
1 polymer ?
#
loop_
_entity_poly.entity_id
_entity_poly.type
_entity_poly.pdbx_seq_one_letter_code
_entity_poly.pdbx_strand_id
1 'polypeptide(L)'
;MNLNPYLDVAPEVAAAVAAGKPVVALESTIISHGMPYPQNVETALKVEQIIRDNGAVPATIAILGGRLKAGLTAEEIEYLGKKGQDVTKASRRDLAVLVSRKADGATTVTTTMMIAHMAGSQVFATGGIGGVHRGAETTMDISADLEELASTPVMVVCAGAKSILDLGLTLEYLETHGVPVLGYGTKELPAFYTRKSGFEVDYRVDTPAELAAAFRASLDLGLRGGMLVTNPIPEEFAMDHEVINRAIDEAVAQANAQGIHGKATTPFLLAKVKELTGGDSLDSNIQLVFNNARLAAQTAAELCRLG
;
A
#
# COMPACT_ATOMS: atom_id res chain seq x y z
N MET A 1 13.39 5.84 23.40
CA MET A 1 12.67 6.63 22.39
C MET A 1 11.49 7.35 23.04
N ASN A 2 11.37 8.67 22.88
CA ASN A 2 10.14 9.36 23.25
C ASN A 2 9.11 9.04 22.15
N LEU A 3 8.31 8.00 22.36
CA LEU A 3 7.24 7.63 21.43
C LEU A 3 6.20 8.76 21.40
N ASN A 4 5.66 9.00 20.21
CA ASN A 4 4.54 9.93 20.04
C ASN A 4 3.41 9.55 21.03
N PRO A 5 2.86 10.52 21.82
CA PRO A 5 1.88 10.22 22.87
C PRO A 5 0.57 9.60 22.33
N TYR A 6 0.33 9.67 21.04
CA TYR A 6 -0.84 9.10 20.38
C TYR A 6 -0.57 7.72 19.75
N LEU A 7 0.68 7.23 19.79
CA LEU A 7 1.09 5.97 19.15
C LEU A 7 1.08 4.80 20.15
N ASP A 8 0.39 3.73 19.79
CA ASP A 8 0.42 2.43 20.45
C ASP A 8 1.13 1.43 19.53
N VAL A 9 2.23 0.88 19.98
CA VAL A 9 2.97 -0.17 19.25
C VAL A 9 2.75 -1.49 19.96
N ALA A 10 2.32 -2.51 19.23
CA ALA A 10 2.13 -3.86 19.78
C ALA A 10 3.45 -4.38 20.39
N PRO A 11 3.41 -5.10 21.52
CA PRO A 11 4.63 -5.56 22.20
C PRO A 11 5.58 -6.36 21.30
N GLU A 12 5.04 -7.20 20.40
CA GLU A 12 5.82 -7.96 19.44
C GLU A 12 6.57 -7.05 18.45
N VAL A 13 5.89 -6.03 17.91
CA VAL A 13 6.46 -5.06 16.98
C VAL A 13 7.54 -4.23 17.68
N ALA A 14 7.25 -3.72 18.90
CA ALA A 14 8.20 -2.95 19.67
C ALA A 14 9.47 -3.76 20.01
N ALA A 15 9.30 -5.02 20.40
CA ALA A 15 10.41 -5.93 20.68
C ALA A 15 11.25 -6.24 19.43
N ALA A 16 10.60 -6.41 18.27
CA ALA A 16 11.28 -6.65 17.01
C ALA A 16 12.12 -5.45 16.58
N VAL A 17 11.54 -4.24 16.60
CA VAL A 17 12.26 -3.00 16.29
C VAL A 17 13.44 -2.78 17.22
N ALA A 18 13.23 -2.95 18.53
CA ALA A 18 14.31 -2.78 19.52
C ALA A 18 15.46 -3.79 19.35
N ALA A 19 15.15 -4.98 18.82
CA ALA A 19 16.14 -6.03 18.57
C ALA A 19 16.75 -5.97 17.15
N GLY A 20 16.44 -4.95 16.34
CA GLY A 20 16.89 -4.86 14.94
C GLY A 20 16.36 -6.00 14.05
N LYS A 21 15.19 -6.55 14.39
CA LYS A 21 14.54 -7.61 13.60
C LYS A 21 13.62 -7.03 12.54
N PRO A 22 13.40 -7.76 11.42
CA PRO A 22 12.60 -7.26 10.32
C PRO A 22 11.12 -7.08 10.73
N VAL A 23 10.58 -5.91 10.42
CA VAL A 23 9.18 -5.55 10.60
C VAL A 23 8.62 -5.06 9.28
N VAL A 24 7.43 -5.54 8.90
CA VAL A 24 6.71 -5.09 7.70
C VAL A 24 5.38 -4.48 8.10
N ALA A 25 5.18 -3.22 7.76
CA ALA A 25 3.91 -2.53 7.93
C ALA A 25 2.88 -3.01 6.90
N LEU A 26 1.60 -2.97 7.28
CA LEU A 26 0.44 -3.29 6.44
C LEU A 26 -0.64 -2.22 6.62
N GLU A 27 -1.31 -1.83 5.54
CA GLU A 27 -2.43 -0.90 5.60
C GLU A 27 -3.73 -1.56 6.05
N SER A 28 -4.70 -0.76 6.50
CA SER A 28 -6.03 -1.24 6.86
C SER A 28 -7.15 -0.81 5.90
N THR A 29 -6.87 0.04 4.92
CA THR A 29 -7.87 0.36 3.87
C THR A 29 -8.32 -0.89 3.12
N ILE A 30 -7.42 -1.84 2.87
CA ILE A 30 -7.77 -3.11 2.24
C ILE A 30 -8.78 -3.91 3.06
N ILE A 31 -8.74 -3.78 4.40
CA ILE A 31 -9.66 -4.46 5.32
C ILE A 31 -11.04 -3.80 5.27
N SER A 32 -11.10 -2.47 5.40
CA SER A 32 -12.38 -1.77 5.56
C SER A 32 -13.02 -1.31 4.25
N HIS A 33 -12.24 -1.09 3.19
CA HIS A 33 -12.71 -0.49 1.92
C HIS A 33 -12.33 -1.29 0.67
N GLY A 34 -11.49 -2.32 0.80
CA GLY A 34 -10.94 -3.04 -0.35
C GLY A 34 -11.67 -4.33 -0.68
N MET A 35 -12.25 -5.00 0.29
CA MET A 35 -12.85 -6.32 0.14
C MET A 35 -14.08 -6.48 1.01
N PRO A 36 -15.05 -7.37 0.63
CA PRO A 36 -16.20 -7.68 1.47
C PRO A 36 -15.82 -8.55 2.67
N TYR A 37 -16.60 -8.44 3.77
CA TYR A 37 -16.53 -9.36 4.89
C TYR A 37 -17.16 -10.73 4.50
N PRO A 38 -16.62 -11.89 4.90
CA PRO A 38 -15.45 -12.09 5.79
C PRO A 38 -14.09 -12.13 5.07
N GLN A 39 -14.06 -12.10 3.74
CA GLN A 39 -12.87 -12.26 2.92
C GLN A 39 -11.77 -11.22 3.23
N ASN A 40 -12.16 -10.01 3.62
CA ASN A 40 -11.23 -8.95 4.04
C ASN A 40 -10.40 -9.34 5.26
N VAL A 41 -11.03 -9.94 6.28
CA VAL A 41 -10.35 -10.41 7.50
C VAL A 41 -9.47 -11.62 7.21
N GLU A 42 -10.01 -12.60 6.49
CA GLU A 42 -9.25 -13.79 6.08
C GLU A 42 -7.99 -13.42 5.31
N THR A 43 -8.12 -12.48 4.36
CA THR A 43 -6.99 -11.98 3.58
C THR A 43 -5.97 -11.26 4.45
N ALA A 44 -6.40 -10.36 5.35
CA ALA A 44 -5.50 -9.63 6.24
C ALA A 44 -4.69 -10.56 7.14
N LEU A 45 -5.35 -11.52 7.80
CA LEU A 45 -4.68 -12.52 8.64
C LEU A 45 -3.73 -13.41 7.83
N LYS A 46 -4.09 -13.76 6.59
CA LYS A 46 -3.22 -14.54 5.70
C LYS A 46 -1.99 -13.75 5.28
N VAL A 47 -2.11 -12.45 5.02
CA VAL A 47 -0.98 -11.56 4.71
C VAL A 47 -0.01 -11.51 5.88
N GLU A 48 -0.51 -11.32 7.11
CA GLU A 48 0.33 -11.37 8.32
C GLU A 48 1.07 -12.72 8.44
N GLN A 49 0.37 -13.84 8.21
CA GLN A 49 0.99 -15.16 8.26
C GLN A 49 2.10 -15.32 7.21
N ILE A 50 1.89 -14.82 5.98
CA ILE A 50 2.93 -14.85 4.93
C ILE A 50 4.18 -14.07 5.37
N ILE A 51 4.02 -12.92 6.01
CA ILE A 51 5.15 -12.15 6.53
C ILE A 51 5.90 -12.95 7.60
N ARG A 52 5.18 -13.59 8.54
CA ARG A 52 5.76 -14.45 9.58
C ARG A 52 6.50 -15.66 8.99
N ASP A 53 5.90 -16.33 8.01
CA ASP A 53 6.50 -17.48 7.32
C ASP A 53 7.79 -17.10 6.56
N ASN A 54 7.97 -15.82 6.21
CA ASN A 54 9.17 -15.27 5.59
C ASN A 54 10.11 -14.56 6.59
N GLY A 55 9.93 -14.79 7.90
CA GLY A 55 10.88 -14.41 8.95
C GLY A 55 10.80 -12.95 9.41
N ALA A 56 9.75 -12.22 9.08
CA ALA A 56 9.51 -10.86 9.55
C ALA A 56 8.29 -10.78 10.50
N VAL A 57 8.20 -9.69 11.25
CA VAL A 57 7.05 -9.38 12.12
C VAL A 57 6.08 -8.48 11.37
N PRO A 58 4.81 -8.88 11.20
CA PRO A 58 3.80 -8.00 10.59
C PRO A 58 3.36 -6.93 11.58
N ALA A 59 3.11 -5.73 11.06
CA ALA A 59 2.57 -4.60 11.81
C ALA A 59 1.39 -4.00 11.01
N THR A 60 0.20 -4.57 11.15
CA THR A 60 -1.01 -3.99 10.57
C THR A 60 -1.32 -2.68 11.28
N ILE A 61 -1.55 -1.61 10.52
CA ILE A 61 -1.67 -0.24 10.99
C ILE A 61 -3.10 0.26 10.80
N ALA A 62 -3.65 0.88 11.85
CA ALA A 62 -4.95 1.54 11.83
C ALA A 62 -5.00 2.67 12.87
N ILE A 63 -6.12 3.38 12.89
CA ILE A 63 -6.48 4.32 13.95
C ILE A 63 -7.70 3.76 14.66
N LEU A 64 -7.60 3.48 15.96
CA LEU A 64 -8.71 2.96 16.75
C LEU A 64 -8.94 3.84 17.98
N GLY A 65 -10.14 4.36 18.13
CA GLY A 65 -10.49 5.27 19.22
C GLY A 65 -9.59 6.50 19.29
N GLY A 66 -9.06 6.97 18.15
CA GLY A 66 -8.10 8.09 18.05
C GLY A 66 -6.66 7.72 18.41
N ARG A 67 -6.36 6.43 18.62
CA ARG A 67 -5.00 5.94 18.83
C ARG A 67 -4.41 5.43 17.53
N LEU A 68 -3.20 5.87 17.21
CA LEU A 68 -2.41 5.36 16.09
C LEU A 68 -1.84 4.00 16.51
N LYS A 69 -2.25 2.95 15.83
CA LYS A 69 -1.88 1.57 16.17
C LYS A 69 -0.86 1.03 15.17
N ALA A 70 0.22 0.46 15.65
CA ALA A 70 1.19 -0.31 14.86
C ALA A 70 1.27 -1.74 15.40
N GLY A 71 0.68 -2.67 14.68
CA GLY A 71 0.38 -4.04 15.10
C GLY A 71 -1.02 -4.13 15.72
N LEU A 72 -1.98 -4.67 14.94
CA LEU A 72 -3.33 -4.95 15.43
C LEU A 72 -3.42 -6.38 15.96
N THR A 73 -4.35 -6.60 16.90
CA THR A 73 -4.76 -7.96 17.26
C THR A 73 -5.73 -8.52 16.22
N ALA A 74 -5.94 -9.85 16.25
CA ALA A 74 -6.92 -10.48 15.35
C ALA A 74 -8.35 -9.94 15.59
N GLU A 75 -8.69 -9.61 16.85
CA GLU A 75 -9.98 -9.02 17.22
C GLU A 75 -10.11 -7.58 16.68
N GLU A 76 -9.03 -6.79 16.66
CA GLU A 76 -9.02 -5.46 16.08
C GLU A 76 -9.15 -5.50 14.54
N ILE A 77 -8.51 -6.48 13.88
CA ILE A 77 -8.68 -6.75 12.44
C ILE A 77 -10.13 -7.15 12.14
N GLU A 78 -10.69 -8.08 12.92
CA GLU A 78 -12.08 -8.52 12.80
C GLU A 78 -13.07 -7.36 12.99
N TYR A 79 -12.81 -6.50 13.97
CA TYR A 79 -13.61 -5.30 14.22
C TYR A 79 -13.62 -4.35 13.01
N LEU A 80 -12.45 -4.05 12.44
CA LEU A 80 -12.35 -3.21 11.25
C LEU A 80 -13.03 -3.85 10.03
N GLY A 81 -12.87 -5.16 9.88
CA GLY A 81 -13.49 -5.92 8.79
C GLY A 81 -15.01 -5.90 8.83
N LYS A 82 -15.60 -6.06 10.03
CA LYS A 82 -17.05 -5.99 10.23
C LYS A 82 -17.62 -4.59 10.05
N LYS A 83 -16.93 -3.57 10.54
CA LYS A 83 -17.34 -2.18 10.34
C LYS A 83 -17.27 -1.75 8.88
N GLY A 84 -16.30 -2.29 8.12
CA GLY A 84 -16.19 -2.02 6.70
C GLY A 84 -16.14 -0.51 6.39
N GLN A 85 -16.98 -0.07 5.48
CA GLN A 85 -17.01 1.32 4.99
C GLN A 85 -17.49 2.36 6.03
N ASP A 86 -18.02 1.93 7.16
CA ASP A 86 -18.37 2.85 8.26
C ASP A 86 -17.11 3.40 8.97
N VAL A 87 -15.94 2.76 8.77
CA VAL A 87 -14.67 3.30 9.23
C VAL A 87 -14.16 4.36 8.28
N THR A 88 -13.70 5.50 8.80
CA THR A 88 -13.16 6.59 7.97
C THR A 88 -11.93 6.12 7.19
N LYS A 89 -11.96 6.25 5.86
CA LYS A 89 -10.74 6.11 5.04
C LYS A 89 -9.81 7.27 5.33
N ALA A 90 -8.74 7.02 6.08
CA ALA A 90 -7.88 8.03 6.65
C ALA A 90 -6.66 8.32 5.77
N SER A 91 -6.47 9.57 5.38
CA SER A 91 -5.26 10.10 4.76
C SER A 91 -4.59 11.11 5.70
N ARG A 92 -3.46 11.71 5.32
CA ARG A 92 -2.69 12.68 6.11
C ARG A 92 -3.58 13.75 6.77
N ARG A 93 -4.50 14.34 5.99
CA ARG A 93 -5.41 15.40 6.46
C ARG A 93 -6.39 14.98 7.57
N ASP A 94 -6.63 13.67 7.69
CA ASP A 94 -7.62 13.12 8.62
C ASP A 94 -7.02 12.80 10.00
N LEU A 95 -5.70 12.59 10.09
CA LEU A 95 -5.03 12.11 11.29
C LEU A 95 -5.36 12.94 12.55
N ALA A 96 -5.08 14.23 12.50
CA ALA A 96 -5.29 15.09 13.66
C ALA A 96 -6.78 15.17 14.07
N VAL A 97 -7.68 15.14 13.09
CA VAL A 97 -9.12 15.16 13.31
C VAL A 97 -9.60 13.87 13.96
N LEU A 98 -9.16 12.71 13.46
CA LEU A 98 -9.53 11.40 14.01
C LEU A 98 -8.99 11.22 15.43
N VAL A 99 -7.73 11.61 15.66
CA VAL A 99 -7.13 11.59 17.01
C VAL A 99 -7.92 12.46 17.97
N SER A 100 -8.21 13.70 17.61
CA SER A 100 -8.93 14.66 18.49
C SER A 100 -10.36 14.21 18.79
N ARG A 101 -11.01 13.52 17.84
CA ARG A 101 -12.39 13.02 17.98
C ARG A 101 -12.46 11.62 18.61
N LYS A 102 -11.33 11.00 18.90
CA LYS A 102 -11.25 9.59 19.33
C LYS A 102 -12.00 8.65 18.38
N ALA A 103 -11.87 8.92 17.08
CA ALA A 103 -12.57 8.17 16.04
C ALA A 103 -11.68 7.09 15.40
N ASP A 104 -12.33 6.16 14.68
CA ASP A 104 -11.66 5.09 13.96
C ASP A 104 -11.29 5.53 12.54
N GLY A 105 -10.16 5.01 12.06
CA GLY A 105 -9.67 5.24 10.71
C GLY A 105 -8.94 4.03 10.13
N ALA A 106 -9.32 3.65 8.93
CA ALA A 106 -8.58 2.71 8.09
C ALA A 106 -7.50 3.47 7.32
N THR A 107 -6.25 3.09 7.52
CA THR A 107 -5.10 3.82 6.97
C THR A 107 -4.88 3.53 5.49
N THR A 108 -4.72 4.60 4.70
CA THR A 108 -4.23 4.54 3.31
C THR A 108 -2.71 4.34 3.29
N VAL A 109 -2.11 4.22 2.11
CA VAL A 109 -0.64 4.19 1.95
C VAL A 109 0.01 5.36 2.70
N THR A 110 -0.49 6.57 2.50
CA THR A 110 -0.03 7.79 3.19
C THR A 110 0.07 7.60 4.71
N THR A 111 -1.05 7.33 5.36
CA THR A 111 -1.10 7.27 6.82
C THR A 111 -0.42 6.03 7.38
N THR A 112 -0.36 4.94 6.59
CA THR A 112 0.41 3.74 6.94
C THR A 112 1.90 4.06 6.96
N MET A 113 2.45 4.73 5.94
CA MET A 113 3.85 5.16 5.92
C MET A 113 4.20 6.04 7.13
N MET A 114 3.36 7.04 7.44
CA MET A 114 3.58 7.94 8.58
C MET A 114 3.66 7.17 9.90
N ILE A 115 2.70 6.30 10.16
CA ILE A 115 2.61 5.55 11.42
C ILE A 115 3.71 4.47 11.48
N ALA A 116 4.02 3.80 10.36
CA ALA A 116 5.11 2.84 10.25
C ALA A 116 6.45 3.50 10.62
N HIS A 117 6.73 4.67 10.04
CA HIS A 117 7.94 5.44 10.36
C HIS A 117 8.00 5.84 11.84
N MET A 118 6.90 6.32 12.41
CA MET A 118 6.82 6.64 13.84
C MET A 118 7.07 5.41 14.73
N ALA A 119 6.66 4.22 14.29
CA ALA A 119 6.85 2.95 15.00
C ALA A 119 8.23 2.33 14.76
N GLY A 120 9.04 2.85 13.84
CA GLY A 120 10.38 2.35 13.51
C GLY A 120 10.38 1.26 12.43
N SER A 121 9.26 1.02 11.72
CA SER A 121 9.22 0.14 10.56
C SER A 121 9.65 0.90 9.30
N GLN A 122 10.53 0.29 8.52
CA GLN A 122 11.12 0.88 7.31
C GLN A 122 10.59 0.25 6.01
N VAL A 123 9.82 -0.83 6.10
CA VAL A 123 9.27 -1.55 4.94
C VAL A 123 7.77 -1.71 5.12
N PHE A 124 7.03 -1.45 4.05
CA PHE A 124 5.58 -1.53 3.99
C PHE A 124 5.15 -2.32 2.75
N ALA A 125 4.24 -3.28 2.90
CA ALA A 125 3.63 -4.04 1.82
C ALA A 125 2.18 -3.65 1.61
N THR A 126 1.80 -3.40 0.35
CA THR A 126 0.42 -3.10 -0.05
C THR A 126 0.09 -3.74 -1.41
N GLY A 127 -1.16 -3.69 -1.82
CA GLY A 127 -1.55 -4.12 -3.17
C GLY A 127 -1.05 -3.16 -4.23
N GLY A 128 -1.34 -1.87 -4.07
CA GLY A 128 -0.93 -0.82 -5.00
C GLY A 128 -1.17 0.57 -4.42
N ILE A 129 -0.36 1.52 -4.85
CA ILE A 129 -0.46 2.91 -4.41
C ILE A 129 -1.59 3.66 -5.12
N GLY A 130 -2.03 4.78 -4.55
CA GLY A 130 -2.71 5.83 -5.26
C GLY A 130 -1.76 6.55 -6.22
N GLY A 131 -2.31 7.38 -7.07
CA GLY A 131 -1.55 8.10 -8.09
C GLY A 131 -2.32 9.31 -8.61
N VAL A 132 -1.99 9.75 -9.81
CA VAL A 132 -2.70 10.79 -10.53
C VAL A 132 -3.95 10.16 -11.15
N HIS A 133 -5.13 10.72 -10.87
CA HIS A 133 -6.38 10.23 -11.46
C HIS A 133 -6.50 10.67 -12.93
N ARG A 134 -7.19 9.86 -13.73
CA ARG A 134 -7.49 10.22 -15.13
C ARG A 134 -8.31 11.52 -15.16
N GLY A 135 -7.87 12.50 -15.94
CA GLY A 135 -8.47 13.84 -15.97
C GLY A 135 -7.97 14.80 -14.90
N ALA A 136 -6.88 14.43 -14.18
CA ALA A 136 -6.30 15.27 -13.13
C ALA A 136 -5.78 16.62 -13.64
N GLU A 137 -5.47 16.74 -14.91
CA GLU A 137 -5.11 18.01 -15.58
C GLU A 137 -6.18 19.10 -15.44
N THR A 138 -7.43 18.71 -15.18
CA THR A 138 -8.54 19.63 -14.96
C THR A 138 -9.08 19.58 -13.52
N THR A 139 -8.95 18.44 -12.83
CA THR A 139 -9.54 18.23 -11.50
C THR A 139 -8.53 18.38 -10.36
N MET A 140 -7.23 18.26 -10.66
CA MET A 140 -6.14 18.17 -9.66
C MET A 140 -6.35 17.01 -8.67
N ASP A 141 -7.08 15.95 -9.07
CA ASP A 141 -7.29 14.76 -8.22
C ASP A 141 -6.04 13.88 -8.23
N ILE A 142 -5.14 14.17 -7.30
CA ILE A 142 -3.86 13.48 -7.11
C ILE A 142 -3.84 12.90 -5.70
N SER A 143 -3.45 11.65 -5.59
CA SER A 143 -3.38 10.96 -4.30
C SER A 143 -2.27 11.55 -3.41
N ALA A 144 -2.59 11.73 -2.13
CA ALA A 144 -1.61 12.11 -1.13
C ALA A 144 -0.52 11.03 -0.90
N ASP A 145 -0.70 9.82 -1.43
CA ASP A 145 0.29 8.76 -1.35
C ASP A 145 1.60 9.19 -2.04
N LEU A 146 1.51 9.95 -3.13
CA LEU A 146 2.68 10.43 -3.88
C LEU A 146 3.51 11.44 -3.06
N GLU A 147 2.83 12.37 -2.38
CA GLU A 147 3.48 13.33 -1.47
C GLU A 147 4.12 12.63 -0.26
N GLU A 148 3.50 11.59 0.25
CA GLU A 148 4.06 10.85 1.37
C GLU A 148 5.29 10.03 0.97
N LEU A 149 5.26 9.42 -0.22
CA LEU A 149 6.43 8.76 -0.81
C LEU A 149 7.62 9.72 -0.95
N ALA A 150 7.35 11.00 -1.26
CA ALA A 150 8.39 12.03 -1.37
C ALA A 150 8.96 12.49 -0.02
N SER A 151 8.27 12.25 1.11
CA SER A 151 8.59 12.90 2.38
C SER A 151 8.84 11.97 3.56
N THR A 152 8.52 10.68 3.46
CA THR A 152 8.64 9.70 4.56
C THR A 152 9.53 8.53 4.14
N PRO A 153 10.65 8.27 4.85
CA PRO A 153 11.63 7.24 4.47
C PRO A 153 11.13 5.84 4.83
N VAL A 154 10.19 5.34 4.06
CA VAL A 154 9.66 3.98 4.12
C VAL A 154 9.64 3.40 2.71
N MET A 155 10.21 2.22 2.53
CA MET A 155 10.13 1.47 1.28
C MET A 155 8.75 0.86 1.14
N VAL A 156 8.07 1.13 0.03
CA VAL A 156 6.72 0.60 -0.27
C VAL A 156 6.82 -0.45 -1.36
N VAL A 157 6.48 -1.69 -1.03
CA VAL A 157 6.42 -2.83 -1.96
C VAL A 157 4.98 -3.05 -2.40
N CYS A 158 4.72 -2.93 -3.70
CA CYS A 158 3.38 -3.00 -4.27
C CYS A 158 3.39 -3.53 -5.72
N ALA A 159 2.23 -3.75 -6.32
CA ALA A 159 2.13 -4.10 -7.74
C ALA A 159 2.03 -2.86 -8.68
N GLY A 160 2.65 -1.75 -8.27
CA GLY A 160 2.58 -0.47 -8.96
C GLY A 160 1.41 0.41 -8.49
N ALA A 161 1.10 1.45 -9.25
CA ALA A 161 -0.12 2.23 -9.04
C ALA A 161 -1.34 1.44 -9.50
N LYS A 162 -2.50 1.69 -8.86
CA LYS A 162 -3.76 1.02 -9.26
C LYS A 162 -4.09 1.34 -10.72
N SER A 163 -4.43 0.34 -11.50
CA SER A 163 -4.67 0.42 -12.96
C SER A 163 -5.80 1.37 -13.38
N ILE A 164 -6.65 1.78 -12.43
CA ILE A 164 -7.70 2.80 -12.63
C ILE A 164 -7.14 4.23 -12.77
N LEU A 165 -5.84 4.42 -12.50
CA LEU A 165 -5.15 5.71 -12.49
C LEU A 165 -4.46 6.00 -13.82
N ASP A 166 -3.97 7.21 -13.99
CA ASP A 166 -3.05 7.58 -15.05
C ASP A 166 -1.63 7.22 -14.64
N LEU A 167 -1.10 6.15 -15.21
CA LEU A 167 0.20 5.60 -14.84
C LEU A 167 1.35 6.48 -15.32
N GLY A 168 1.22 7.09 -16.51
CA GLY A 168 2.23 7.99 -17.06
C GLY A 168 2.37 9.25 -16.20
N LEU A 169 1.28 9.95 -15.94
CA LEU A 169 1.30 11.14 -15.08
C LEU A 169 1.72 10.80 -13.64
N THR A 170 1.44 9.59 -13.17
CA THR A 170 1.88 9.14 -11.84
C THR A 170 3.41 9.00 -11.80
N LEU A 171 4.05 8.44 -12.84
CA LEU A 171 5.51 8.34 -12.93
C LEU A 171 6.16 9.72 -12.99
N GLU A 172 5.66 10.62 -13.84
CA GLU A 172 6.17 12.00 -13.96
C GLU A 172 6.07 12.76 -12.61
N TYR A 173 4.99 12.54 -11.87
CA TYR A 173 4.83 13.14 -10.55
C TYR A 173 5.86 12.60 -9.55
N LEU A 174 6.09 11.29 -9.52
CA LEU A 174 7.08 10.65 -8.66
C LEU A 174 8.51 11.11 -9.00
N GLU A 175 8.84 11.19 -10.29
CA GLU A 175 10.13 11.72 -10.76
C GLU A 175 10.38 13.15 -10.28
N THR A 176 9.41 14.04 -10.51
CA THR A 176 9.50 15.45 -10.08
C THR A 176 9.75 15.58 -8.57
N HIS A 177 9.22 14.66 -7.77
CA HIS A 177 9.37 14.64 -6.32
C HIS A 177 10.55 13.80 -5.82
N GLY A 178 11.37 13.28 -6.73
CA GLY A 178 12.59 12.52 -6.42
C GLY A 178 12.34 11.15 -5.78
N VAL A 179 11.20 10.53 -6.06
CA VAL A 179 10.87 9.18 -5.57
C VAL A 179 11.36 8.14 -6.57
N PRO A 180 12.37 7.31 -6.23
CA PRO A 180 12.82 6.27 -7.14
C PRO A 180 11.78 5.17 -7.28
N VAL A 181 11.52 4.74 -8.52
CA VAL A 181 10.62 3.64 -8.87
C VAL A 181 11.43 2.46 -9.36
N LEU A 182 11.48 1.39 -8.56
CA LEU A 182 12.24 0.19 -8.86
C LEU A 182 11.31 -0.94 -9.32
N GLY A 183 11.68 -1.62 -10.40
CA GLY A 183 10.99 -2.82 -10.88
C GLY A 183 11.67 -4.09 -10.39
N TYR A 184 10.98 -4.91 -9.62
CA TYR A 184 11.52 -6.19 -9.16
C TYR A 184 11.38 -7.25 -10.26
N GLY A 185 12.51 -7.69 -10.79
CA GLY A 185 12.56 -8.64 -11.91
C GLY A 185 12.03 -8.12 -13.25
N THR A 186 11.78 -6.82 -13.36
CA THR A 186 11.18 -6.21 -14.55
C THR A 186 11.77 -4.82 -14.84
N LYS A 187 11.79 -4.44 -16.12
CA LYS A 187 12.05 -3.05 -16.57
C LYS A 187 10.76 -2.29 -16.85
N GLU A 188 9.64 -3.00 -16.94
CA GLU A 188 8.34 -2.39 -17.23
C GLU A 188 7.54 -2.21 -15.94
N LEU A 189 6.88 -1.06 -15.79
CA LEU A 189 5.99 -0.79 -14.66
C LEU A 189 4.81 -1.77 -14.71
N PRO A 190 4.59 -2.59 -13.67
CA PRO A 190 3.39 -3.40 -13.59
C PRO A 190 2.16 -2.51 -13.34
N ALA A 191 1.03 -2.88 -13.93
CA ALA A 191 -0.22 -2.15 -13.83
C ALA A 191 -1.24 -2.88 -12.94
N PHE A 192 -0.84 -3.18 -11.70
CA PHE A 192 -1.68 -3.82 -10.68
C PHE A 192 -2.19 -5.20 -11.11
N TYR A 193 -3.26 -5.28 -11.91
CA TYR A 193 -3.85 -6.53 -12.41
C TYR A 193 -3.05 -7.18 -13.56
N THR A 194 -2.20 -6.42 -14.21
CA THR A 194 -1.39 -6.86 -15.34
C THR A 194 0.09 -6.65 -15.06
N ARG A 195 0.91 -7.49 -15.69
CA ARG A 195 2.37 -7.43 -15.53
C ARG A 195 3.01 -6.30 -16.32
N LYS A 196 2.26 -5.70 -17.25
CA LYS A 196 2.72 -4.69 -18.20
C LYS A 196 1.77 -3.51 -18.26
N SER A 197 2.33 -2.34 -18.49
CA SER A 197 1.59 -1.08 -18.64
C SER A 197 1.94 -0.29 -19.90
N GLY A 198 3.05 -0.65 -20.56
CA GLY A 198 3.64 0.14 -21.65
C GLY A 198 4.57 1.25 -21.16
N PHE A 199 4.80 1.40 -19.85
CA PHE A 199 5.74 2.36 -19.26
C PHE A 199 6.93 1.62 -18.66
N GLU A 200 8.10 2.21 -18.73
CA GLU A 200 9.31 1.68 -18.10
C GLU A 200 9.48 2.23 -16.67
N VAL A 201 10.20 1.49 -15.83
CA VAL A 201 10.69 1.96 -14.53
C VAL A 201 12.14 2.42 -14.66
N ASP A 202 12.58 3.28 -13.73
CA ASP A 202 13.93 3.84 -13.77
C ASP A 202 15.00 2.75 -13.63
N TYR A 203 14.81 1.82 -12.71
CA TYR A 203 15.79 0.79 -12.38
C TYR A 203 15.14 -0.57 -12.20
N ARG A 204 15.72 -1.59 -12.82
CA ARG A 204 15.42 -2.98 -12.53
C ARG A 204 16.34 -3.48 -11.43
N VAL A 205 15.79 -4.20 -10.48
CA VAL A 205 16.49 -4.94 -9.42
C VAL A 205 15.99 -6.39 -9.39
N ASP A 206 16.88 -7.32 -9.10
CA ASP A 206 16.56 -8.74 -9.24
C ASP A 206 16.57 -9.51 -7.90
N THR A 207 17.06 -8.88 -6.82
CA THR A 207 17.15 -9.51 -5.50
C THR A 207 16.67 -8.61 -4.36
N PRO A 208 16.14 -9.19 -3.26
CA PRO A 208 15.81 -8.42 -2.06
C PRO A 208 17.03 -7.69 -1.45
N ALA A 209 18.24 -8.26 -1.60
CA ALA A 209 19.47 -7.63 -1.13
C ALA A 209 19.81 -6.35 -1.87
N GLU A 210 19.59 -6.29 -3.20
CA GLU A 210 19.74 -5.06 -3.99
C GLU A 210 18.75 -3.98 -3.55
N LEU A 211 17.49 -4.35 -3.28
CA LEU A 211 16.48 -3.42 -2.74
C LEU A 211 16.92 -2.85 -1.40
N ALA A 212 17.35 -3.73 -0.49
CA ALA A 212 17.83 -3.34 0.83
C ALA A 212 19.05 -2.41 0.75
N ALA A 213 20.02 -2.72 -0.11
CA ALA A 213 21.22 -1.91 -0.31
C ALA A 213 20.89 -0.52 -0.88
N ALA A 214 19.98 -0.43 -1.87
CA ALA A 214 19.54 0.83 -2.44
C ALA A 214 18.84 1.71 -1.39
N PHE A 215 17.96 1.11 -0.58
CA PHE A 215 17.25 1.85 0.47
C PHE A 215 18.20 2.25 1.61
N ARG A 216 19.13 1.38 2.01
CA ARG A 216 20.17 1.72 3.00
C ARG A 216 20.99 2.92 2.54
N ALA A 217 21.45 2.92 1.29
CA ALA A 217 22.17 4.06 0.70
C ALA A 217 21.36 5.36 0.75
N SER A 218 20.05 5.28 0.47
CA SER A 218 19.15 6.45 0.57
C SER A 218 19.12 7.02 2.01
N LEU A 219 19.03 6.14 3.01
CA LEU A 219 19.06 6.55 4.42
C LEU A 219 20.42 7.15 4.83
N ASP A 220 21.53 6.55 4.41
CA ASP A 220 22.89 7.01 4.70
C ASP A 220 23.21 8.36 4.05
N LEU A 221 22.62 8.64 2.88
CA LEU A 221 22.69 9.93 2.21
C LEU A 221 21.79 11.00 2.86
N GLY A 222 20.95 10.62 3.83
CA GLY A 222 20.02 11.53 4.51
C GLY A 222 18.84 11.96 3.64
N LEU A 223 18.51 11.19 2.60
CA LEU A 223 17.32 11.45 1.78
C LEU A 223 16.05 11.18 2.59
N ARG A 224 15.08 12.08 2.50
CA ARG A 224 13.89 12.04 3.36
C ARG A 224 12.73 11.26 2.75
N GLY A 225 12.77 11.01 1.45
CA GLY A 225 11.73 10.29 0.73
C GLY A 225 11.78 8.77 0.94
N GLY A 226 10.69 8.12 0.61
CA GLY A 226 10.60 6.68 0.50
C GLY A 226 11.12 6.16 -0.84
N MET A 227 10.89 4.88 -1.08
CA MET A 227 11.26 4.20 -2.31
C MET A 227 10.08 3.32 -2.75
N LEU A 228 9.68 3.42 -4.00
CA LEU A 228 8.61 2.59 -4.55
C LEU A 228 9.19 1.37 -5.25
N VAL A 229 8.86 0.19 -4.75
CA VAL A 229 9.22 -1.11 -5.34
C VAL A 229 7.98 -1.68 -6.00
N THR A 230 8.05 -1.86 -7.32
CA THR A 230 6.97 -2.43 -8.11
C THR A 230 7.27 -3.89 -8.42
N ASN A 231 6.42 -4.77 -7.87
CA ASN A 231 6.53 -6.23 -7.96
C ASN A 231 5.39 -6.77 -8.81
N PRO A 232 5.64 -7.27 -10.03
CA PRO A 232 4.58 -7.76 -10.90
C PRO A 232 3.77 -8.87 -10.25
N ILE A 233 2.46 -8.85 -10.47
CA ILE A 233 1.57 -9.96 -10.10
C ILE A 233 2.12 -11.28 -10.68
N PRO A 234 2.05 -12.42 -9.95
CA PRO A 234 2.43 -13.71 -10.51
C PRO A 234 1.65 -14.00 -11.80
N GLU A 235 2.31 -14.60 -12.77
CA GLU A 235 1.78 -14.76 -14.14
C GLU A 235 0.46 -15.52 -14.19
N GLU A 236 0.32 -16.54 -13.36
CA GLU A 236 -0.88 -17.37 -13.25
C GLU A 236 -2.12 -16.64 -12.73
N PHE A 237 -1.92 -15.47 -12.10
CA PHE A 237 -2.99 -14.63 -11.55
C PHE A 237 -3.14 -13.29 -12.29
N ALA A 238 -2.29 -13.04 -13.30
CA ALA A 238 -2.38 -11.84 -14.11
C ALA A 238 -3.64 -11.89 -14.99
N MET A 239 -4.34 -10.77 -15.05
CA MET A 239 -5.51 -10.64 -15.92
C MET A 239 -5.10 -10.32 -17.36
N ASP A 240 -5.96 -10.69 -18.31
CA ASP A 240 -5.82 -10.25 -19.70
C ASP A 240 -5.92 -8.73 -19.79
N HIS A 241 -4.96 -8.12 -20.50
CA HIS A 241 -4.83 -6.66 -20.58
C HIS A 241 -6.05 -5.98 -21.22
N GLU A 242 -6.60 -6.57 -22.28
CA GLU A 242 -7.74 -5.99 -22.98
C GLU A 242 -9.03 -6.13 -22.19
N VAL A 243 -9.21 -7.26 -21.50
CA VAL A 243 -10.37 -7.53 -20.64
C VAL A 243 -10.41 -6.54 -19.48
N ILE A 244 -9.30 -6.40 -18.76
CA ILE A 244 -9.26 -5.53 -17.59
C ILE A 244 -9.35 -4.04 -17.96
N ASN A 245 -8.74 -3.60 -19.05
CA ASN A 245 -8.83 -2.22 -19.49
C ASN A 245 -10.25 -1.83 -19.89
N ARG A 246 -10.97 -2.70 -20.62
CA ARG A 246 -12.39 -2.45 -20.93
C ARG A 246 -13.24 -2.32 -19.66
N ALA A 247 -13.03 -3.19 -18.66
CA ALA A 247 -13.75 -3.10 -17.40
C ALA A 247 -13.41 -1.81 -16.63
N ILE A 248 -12.17 -1.36 -16.66
CA ILE A 248 -11.73 -0.10 -16.03
C ILE A 248 -12.36 1.10 -16.74
N ASP A 249 -12.31 1.15 -18.07
CA ASP A 249 -12.87 2.26 -18.86
C ASP A 249 -14.38 2.39 -18.62
N GLU A 250 -15.10 1.27 -18.58
CA GLU A 250 -16.52 1.26 -18.25
C GLU A 250 -16.78 1.72 -16.81
N ALA A 251 -15.99 1.25 -15.84
CA ALA A 251 -16.13 1.67 -14.45
C ALA A 251 -15.88 3.18 -14.28
N VAL A 252 -14.87 3.74 -14.96
CA VAL A 252 -14.57 5.18 -14.95
C VAL A 252 -15.70 5.98 -15.59
N ALA A 253 -16.24 5.53 -16.73
CA ALA A 253 -17.38 6.18 -17.37
C ALA A 253 -18.62 6.22 -16.45
N GLN A 254 -18.88 5.12 -15.73
CA GLN A 254 -19.99 5.05 -14.78
C GLN A 254 -19.76 5.95 -13.55
N ALA A 255 -18.51 6.02 -13.02
CA ALA A 255 -18.18 6.92 -11.92
C ALA A 255 -18.44 8.39 -12.30
N ASN A 256 -17.99 8.79 -13.48
CA ASN A 256 -18.19 10.14 -14.00
C ASN A 256 -19.69 10.46 -14.20
N ALA A 257 -20.46 9.54 -14.76
CA ALA A 257 -21.91 9.72 -14.97
C ALA A 257 -22.68 9.85 -13.64
N GLN A 258 -22.20 9.23 -12.57
CA GLN A 258 -22.80 9.30 -11.22
C GLN A 258 -22.23 10.42 -10.35
N GLY A 259 -21.28 11.21 -10.85
CA GLY A 259 -20.64 12.30 -10.09
C GLY A 259 -19.83 11.82 -8.89
N ILE A 260 -19.21 10.63 -8.98
CA ILE A 260 -18.39 10.07 -7.90
C ILE A 260 -16.99 10.67 -7.96
N HIS A 261 -16.59 11.35 -6.88
CA HIS A 261 -15.31 12.07 -6.80
C HIS A 261 -14.59 11.85 -5.45
N GLY A 262 -13.29 12.13 -5.43
CA GLY A 262 -12.45 12.16 -4.22
C GLY A 262 -12.32 10.78 -3.54
N LYS A 263 -12.55 10.71 -2.22
CA LYS A 263 -12.35 9.49 -1.43
C LYS A 263 -13.20 8.30 -1.88
N ALA A 264 -14.36 8.55 -2.50
CA ALA A 264 -15.26 7.51 -2.96
C ALA A 264 -14.84 6.87 -4.30
N THR A 265 -14.01 7.53 -5.09
CA THR A 265 -13.63 7.09 -6.45
C THR A 265 -13.00 5.71 -6.44
N THR A 266 -11.90 5.53 -5.71
CA THR A 266 -11.18 4.24 -5.70
C THR A 266 -12.04 3.06 -5.23
N PRO A 267 -12.75 3.12 -4.08
CA PRO A 267 -13.62 2.02 -3.66
C PRO A 267 -14.71 1.69 -4.68
N PHE A 268 -15.32 2.71 -5.28
CA PHE A 268 -16.33 2.51 -6.32
C PHE A 268 -15.75 1.80 -7.55
N LEU A 269 -14.61 2.29 -8.07
CA LEU A 269 -13.98 1.72 -9.26
C LEU A 269 -13.55 0.26 -9.03
N LEU A 270 -12.94 -0.05 -7.89
CA LEU A 270 -12.55 -1.43 -7.58
C LEU A 270 -13.76 -2.36 -7.45
N ALA A 271 -14.84 -1.91 -6.81
CA ALA A 271 -16.06 -2.69 -6.70
C ALA A 271 -16.70 -2.93 -8.08
N LYS A 272 -16.70 -1.91 -8.94
CA LYS A 272 -17.27 -1.99 -10.30
C LYS A 272 -16.44 -2.87 -11.22
N VAL A 273 -15.11 -2.76 -11.17
CA VAL A 273 -14.22 -3.65 -11.91
C VAL A 273 -14.41 -5.10 -11.47
N LYS A 274 -14.56 -5.36 -10.17
CA LYS A 274 -14.88 -6.69 -9.66
C LYS A 274 -16.19 -7.23 -10.26
N GLU A 275 -17.26 -6.42 -10.28
CA GLU A 275 -18.54 -6.79 -10.88
C GLU A 275 -18.39 -7.13 -12.37
N LEU A 276 -17.71 -6.26 -13.13
CA LEU A 276 -17.52 -6.40 -14.59
C LEU A 276 -16.61 -7.57 -14.98
N THR A 277 -15.75 -8.04 -14.06
CA THR A 277 -14.86 -9.19 -14.26
C THR A 277 -15.33 -10.47 -13.59
N GLY A 278 -16.58 -10.51 -13.12
CA GLY A 278 -17.15 -11.71 -12.51
C GLY A 278 -16.47 -12.15 -11.20
N GLY A 279 -15.64 -11.31 -10.61
CA GLY A 279 -14.88 -11.59 -9.39
C GLY A 279 -13.38 -11.84 -9.60
N ASP A 280 -12.93 -12.16 -10.82
CA ASP A 280 -11.52 -12.50 -11.11
C ASP A 280 -10.53 -11.41 -10.66
N SER A 281 -10.90 -10.12 -10.78
CA SER A 281 -10.05 -9.03 -10.34
C SER A 281 -9.85 -9.00 -8.82
N LEU A 282 -10.77 -9.53 -8.02
CA LEU A 282 -10.60 -9.65 -6.59
C LEU A 282 -9.57 -10.73 -6.24
N ASP A 283 -9.63 -11.88 -6.91
CA ASP A 283 -8.66 -12.96 -6.70
C ASP A 283 -7.26 -12.50 -7.12
N SER A 284 -7.13 -11.83 -8.26
CA SER A 284 -5.88 -11.20 -8.68
C SER A 284 -5.34 -10.22 -7.63
N ASN A 285 -6.22 -9.36 -7.06
CA ASN A 285 -5.83 -8.41 -6.01
C ASN A 285 -5.31 -9.12 -4.74
N ILE A 286 -5.94 -10.20 -4.31
CA ILE A 286 -5.49 -11.00 -3.17
C ILE A 286 -4.10 -11.58 -3.44
N GLN A 287 -3.87 -12.16 -4.61
CA GLN A 287 -2.61 -12.81 -4.95
C GLN A 287 -1.44 -11.83 -5.10
N LEU A 288 -1.68 -10.64 -5.69
CA LEU A 288 -0.62 -9.63 -5.76
C LEU A 288 -0.23 -9.11 -4.37
N VAL A 289 -1.18 -8.98 -3.43
CA VAL A 289 -0.89 -8.58 -2.04
C VAL A 289 -0.03 -9.66 -1.35
N PHE A 290 -0.36 -10.94 -1.52
CA PHE A 290 0.43 -12.05 -0.98
C PHE A 290 1.85 -12.06 -1.54
N ASN A 291 2.00 -11.80 -2.85
CA ASN A 291 3.31 -11.72 -3.50
C ASN A 291 4.14 -10.54 -2.96
N ASN A 292 3.53 -9.38 -2.80
CA ASN A 292 4.17 -8.18 -2.26
C ASN A 292 4.59 -8.35 -0.79
N ALA A 293 3.75 -8.98 0.03
CA ALA A 293 4.05 -9.29 1.43
C ALA A 293 5.29 -10.19 1.57
N ARG A 294 5.40 -11.21 0.68
CA ARG A 294 6.56 -12.11 0.65
C ARG A 294 7.85 -11.35 0.32
N LEU A 295 7.83 -10.54 -0.74
CA LEU A 295 8.99 -9.75 -1.14
C LEU A 295 9.37 -8.72 -0.06
N ALA A 296 8.38 -8.05 0.54
CA ALA A 296 8.62 -7.07 1.60
C ALA A 296 9.28 -7.71 2.83
N ALA A 297 8.83 -8.90 3.24
CA ALA A 297 9.44 -9.62 4.37
C ALA A 297 10.89 -10.02 4.10
N GLN A 298 11.17 -10.52 2.90
CA GLN A 298 12.53 -10.86 2.47
C GLN A 298 13.42 -9.62 2.40
N THR A 299 12.91 -8.50 1.86
CA THR A 299 13.66 -7.24 1.78
C THR A 299 13.92 -6.64 3.16
N ALA A 300 12.93 -6.69 4.07
CA ALA A 300 13.10 -6.24 5.46
C ALA A 300 14.18 -7.06 6.19
N ALA A 301 14.23 -8.38 5.95
CA ALA A 301 15.25 -9.23 6.51
C ALA A 301 16.66 -8.87 5.99
N GLU A 302 16.82 -8.61 4.70
CA GLU A 302 18.09 -8.15 4.13
C GLU A 302 18.48 -6.76 4.65
N LEU A 303 17.53 -5.84 4.80
CA LEU A 303 17.79 -4.51 5.34
C LEU A 303 18.33 -4.57 6.77
N CYS A 304 17.78 -5.44 7.62
CA CYS A 304 18.25 -5.65 8.98
C CYS A 304 19.68 -6.25 9.05
N ARG A 305 20.16 -6.93 8.01
CA ARG A 305 21.53 -7.44 7.93
C ARG A 305 22.56 -6.35 7.62
N LEU A 306 22.11 -5.25 7.06
CA LEU A 306 22.99 -4.11 6.75
C LEU A 306 23.17 -3.14 7.93
N GLY A 307 22.45 -3.31 9.01
CA GLY A 307 22.54 -2.54 10.27
C GLY A 307 21.54 -1.42 10.29
#